data_5b892437d8b784b16ca3a254450b25cd
#
_entry.id   5b892437d8b784b16ca3a254450b25cd
#
_cell.length_a   1.000
_cell.length_b   1.000
_cell.length_c   1.000
_cell.angle_alpha   90.00
_cell.angle_beta   90.00
_cell.angle_gamma   90.00
#
_symmetry.space_group_name_H-M   'P 1'
#
loop_
_entity.id
_entity.type
_entity.pdbx_description
1 polymer ?
#
loop_
_entity_poly.entity_id
_entity_poly.type
_entity_poly.pdbx_seq_one_letter_code
_entity_poly.pdbx_strand_id
1 'polypeptide(L)'
;MQRRRKKPLSAPDRDDLVFKALAGADRRRILDLLRDAPMTTGDVGSHLPHLDRTTVMQHLRKLEEAGLVITKKDGRCRWNYLDVAPIQRIHERWISTYAAPSASLLGRLKADLEVTQV
;
A
#
# COMPACT_ATOMS: atom_id res chain seq x y z
N MET A 1 -12.35 -25.81 -22.10
CA MET A 1 -11.17 -24.94 -21.94
C MET A 1 -10.83 -24.82 -20.48
N GLN A 2 -9.71 -25.38 -20.07
CA GLN A 2 -9.28 -25.27 -18.67
C GLN A 2 -8.67 -23.90 -18.43
N ARG A 3 -9.23 -23.17 -17.49
CA ARG A 3 -8.59 -21.96 -17.01
C ARG A 3 -7.25 -22.32 -16.35
N ARG A 4 -6.17 -21.75 -16.84
CA ARG A 4 -4.88 -21.88 -16.15
C ARG A 4 -5.02 -21.31 -14.75
N ARG A 5 -4.85 -22.16 -13.75
CA ARG A 5 -4.72 -21.67 -12.38
C ARG A 5 -3.45 -20.84 -12.29
N LYS A 6 -3.59 -19.58 -11.88
CA LYS A 6 -2.42 -18.78 -11.55
C LYS A 6 -1.70 -19.44 -10.38
N LYS A 7 -0.41 -19.66 -10.54
CA LYS A 7 0.40 -20.12 -9.43
C LYS A 7 0.35 -19.07 -8.31
N PRO A 8 0.26 -19.48 -7.03
CA PRO A 8 0.40 -18.53 -5.93
C PRO A 8 1.71 -17.76 -6.08
N LEU A 9 1.65 -16.45 -5.87
CA LEU A 9 2.84 -15.62 -5.90
C LEU A 9 3.75 -15.97 -4.71
N SER A 10 5.06 -15.99 -4.95
CA SER A 10 6.04 -16.09 -3.87
C SER A 10 5.98 -14.84 -2.98
N ALA A 11 6.53 -14.92 -1.77
CA ALA A 11 6.59 -13.76 -0.88
C ALA A 11 7.33 -12.56 -1.51
N PRO A 12 8.51 -12.74 -2.19
CA PRO A 12 9.15 -11.64 -2.89
C PRO A 12 8.29 -11.03 -3.98
N ASP A 13 7.56 -11.85 -4.75
CA ASP A 13 6.68 -11.34 -5.82
C ASP A 13 5.51 -10.55 -5.26
N ARG A 14 4.94 -10.98 -4.14
CA ARG A 14 3.89 -10.23 -3.45
C ARG A 14 4.40 -8.90 -2.92
N ASP A 15 5.60 -8.88 -2.36
CA ASP A 15 6.23 -7.64 -1.88
C ASP A 15 6.49 -6.68 -3.02
N ASP A 16 6.92 -7.17 -4.18
CA ASP A 16 7.11 -6.34 -5.38
C ASP A 16 5.82 -5.66 -5.82
N LEU A 17 4.69 -6.36 -5.77
CA LEU A 17 3.40 -5.76 -6.09
C LEU A 17 3.05 -4.63 -5.11
N VAL A 18 3.35 -4.82 -3.83
CA VAL A 18 3.14 -3.77 -2.82
C VAL A 18 4.02 -2.56 -3.12
N PHE A 19 5.30 -2.75 -3.39
CA PHE A 19 6.21 -1.64 -3.72
C PHE A 19 5.79 -0.92 -4.98
N LYS A 20 5.39 -1.64 -6.03
CA LYS A 20 4.89 -1.04 -7.26
C LYS A 20 3.63 -0.21 -7.03
N ALA A 21 2.72 -0.73 -6.22
CA ALA A 21 1.51 0.01 -5.87
C ALA A 21 1.83 1.28 -5.09
N LEU A 22 2.76 1.21 -4.14
CA LEU A 22 3.17 2.35 -3.31
C LEU A 22 4.02 3.37 -4.08
N ALA A 23 4.58 3.01 -5.22
CA ALA A 23 5.38 3.93 -6.04
C ALA A 23 4.53 5.04 -6.69
N GLY A 24 3.23 4.85 -6.83
CA GLY A 24 2.34 5.86 -7.43
C GLY A 24 1.82 6.84 -6.38
N ALA A 25 2.02 8.14 -6.63
CA ALA A 25 1.56 9.19 -5.70
C ALA A 25 0.04 9.18 -5.49
N ASP A 26 -0.73 9.01 -6.58
CA ASP A 26 -2.18 8.96 -6.49
C ASP A 26 -2.66 7.72 -5.75
N ARG A 27 -1.98 6.59 -5.90
CA ARG A 27 -2.30 5.38 -5.16
C ARG A 27 -2.03 5.55 -3.67
N ARG A 28 -0.93 6.21 -3.29
CA ARG A 28 -0.69 6.55 -1.89
C ARG A 28 -1.77 7.48 -1.34
N ARG A 29 -2.23 8.43 -2.14
CA ARG A 29 -3.34 9.32 -1.76
C ARG A 29 -4.62 8.52 -1.50
N ILE A 30 -4.91 7.53 -2.34
CA ILE A 30 -6.07 6.65 -2.13
C ILE A 30 -5.95 5.89 -0.81
N LEU A 31 -4.78 5.36 -0.50
CA LEU A 31 -4.55 4.67 0.77
C LEU A 31 -4.76 5.60 1.97
N ASP A 32 -4.30 6.85 1.87
CA ASP A 32 -4.54 7.86 2.91
C ASP A 32 -6.04 8.12 3.11
N LEU A 33 -6.80 8.20 2.04
CA LEU A 33 -8.25 8.37 2.10
C LEU A 33 -8.92 7.18 2.78
N LEU A 34 -8.55 5.97 2.39
CA LEU A 34 -9.14 4.74 2.91
C LEU A 34 -8.71 4.43 4.35
N ARG A 35 -7.59 4.99 4.79
CA ARG A 35 -7.16 4.88 6.19
C ARG A 35 -8.20 5.46 7.14
N ASP A 36 -8.84 6.56 6.75
CA ASP A 36 -9.80 7.25 7.60
C ASP A 36 -11.15 6.55 7.62
N ALA A 37 -11.61 6.06 6.47
CA ALA A 37 -12.85 5.31 6.36
C ALA A 37 -12.93 4.57 5.02
N PRO A 38 -13.68 3.45 4.96
CA PRO A 38 -14.01 2.85 3.66
C PRO A 38 -14.75 3.83 2.77
N MET A 39 -14.52 3.75 1.47
CA MET A 39 -15.15 4.63 0.49
C MET A 39 -15.61 3.85 -0.72
N THR A 40 -16.66 4.34 -1.36
CA THR A 40 -17.05 3.83 -2.67
C THR A 40 -16.05 4.31 -3.72
N THR A 41 -16.00 3.62 -4.85
CA THR A 41 -15.15 4.02 -5.98
C THR A 41 -15.48 5.45 -6.45
N GLY A 42 -16.78 5.81 -6.46
CA GLY A 42 -17.20 7.16 -6.80
C GLY A 42 -16.69 8.21 -5.82
N ASP A 43 -16.73 7.92 -4.53
CA ASP A 43 -16.22 8.83 -3.49
C ASP A 43 -14.71 9.01 -3.60
N VAL A 44 -13.97 7.93 -3.85
CA VAL A 44 -12.53 8.03 -4.10
C VAL A 44 -12.26 8.96 -5.27
N GLY A 45 -12.99 8.79 -6.36
CA GLY A 45 -12.85 9.63 -7.55
C GLY A 45 -13.14 11.11 -7.28
N SER A 46 -14.10 11.42 -6.42
CA SER A 46 -14.42 12.81 -6.10
C SER A 46 -13.31 13.52 -5.31
N HIS A 47 -12.45 12.76 -4.63
CA HIS A 47 -11.26 13.31 -3.95
C HIS A 47 -10.05 13.44 -4.87
N LEU A 48 -10.14 12.94 -6.11
CA LEU A 48 -9.07 12.96 -7.11
C LEU A 48 -9.58 13.58 -8.42
N PRO A 49 -9.98 14.86 -8.40
CA PRO A 49 -10.65 15.49 -9.55
C PRO A 49 -9.77 15.64 -10.78
N HIS A 50 -8.45 15.51 -10.63
CA HIS A 50 -7.50 15.52 -11.73
C HIS A 50 -7.44 14.22 -12.52
N LEU A 51 -8.09 13.14 -12.00
CA LEU A 51 -8.12 11.83 -12.65
C LEU A 51 -9.51 11.56 -13.21
N ASP A 52 -9.56 10.90 -14.36
CA ASP A 52 -10.82 10.38 -14.88
C ASP A 52 -11.20 9.07 -14.14
N ARG A 53 -12.43 8.65 -14.33
CA ARG A 53 -12.98 7.46 -13.67
C ARG A 53 -12.18 6.20 -13.99
N THR A 54 -11.79 6.04 -15.25
CA THR A 54 -11.03 4.87 -15.70
C THR A 54 -9.68 4.78 -14.99
N THR A 55 -8.99 5.90 -14.84
CA THR A 55 -7.70 5.98 -14.16
C THR A 55 -7.85 5.66 -12.67
N VAL A 56 -8.88 6.18 -12.02
CA VAL A 56 -9.18 5.85 -10.62
C VAL A 56 -9.40 4.35 -10.46
N MET A 57 -10.19 3.74 -11.34
CA MET A 57 -10.45 2.30 -11.32
C MET A 57 -9.17 1.48 -11.52
N GLN A 58 -8.27 1.93 -12.42
CA GLN A 58 -6.98 1.28 -12.64
C GLN A 58 -6.09 1.34 -11.40
N HIS A 59 -6.04 2.47 -10.72
CA HIS A 59 -5.31 2.61 -9.48
C HIS A 59 -5.85 1.70 -8.38
N LEU A 60 -7.16 1.65 -8.22
CA LEU A 60 -7.79 0.76 -7.25
C LEU A 60 -7.53 -0.71 -7.56
N ARG A 61 -7.53 -1.07 -8.84
CA ARG A 61 -7.20 -2.45 -9.27
C ARG A 61 -5.76 -2.82 -8.90
N LYS A 62 -4.81 -1.94 -9.11
CA LYS A 62 -3.41 -2.17 -8.73
C LYS A 62 -3.25 -2.33 -7.23
N LEU A 63 -3.96 -1.54 -6.44
CA LEU A 63 -3.97 -1.67 -4.99
C LEU A 63 -4.61 -2.99 -4.55
N GLU A 64 -5.67 -3.41 -5.21
CA GLU A 64 -6.33 -4.70 -4.94
C GLU A 64 -5.41 -5.88 -5.28
N GLU A 65 -4.74 -5.84 -6.42
CA GLU A 65 -3.77 -6.87 -6.83
C GLU A 65 -2.60 -6.99 -5.84
N ALA A 66 -2.19 -5.88 -5.24
CA ALA A 66 -1.17 -5.86 -4.20
C ALA A 66 -1.68 -6.30 -2.83
N GLY A 67 -2.98 -6.54 -2.69
CA GLY A 67 -3.61 -6.92 -1.43
C GLY A 67 -3.82 -5.76 -0.46
N LEU A 68 -3.62 -4.51 -0.90
CA LEU A 68 -3.76 -3.31 -0.07
C LEU A 68 -5.20 -2.79 0.00
N VAL A 69 -6.03 -3.19 -0.92
CA VAL A 69 -7.44 -2.83 -0.99
C VAL A 69 -8.27 -4.10 -1.13
N ILE A 70 -9.30 -4.20 -0.31
CA ILE A 70 -10.33 -5.24 -0.42
C ILE A 70 -11.59 -4.55 -0.91
N THR A 71 -12.24 -5.13 -1.92
CA THR A 71 -13.46 -4.58 -2.47
C THR A 71 -14.66 -5.44 -2.12
N LYS A 72 -15.77 -4.78 -1.84
CA LYS A 72 -17.04 -5.44 -1.61
C LYS A 72 -18.13 -4.72 -2.39
N LYS A 73 -18.85 -5.45 -3.20
CA LYS A 73 -19.98 -4.90 -3.94
C LYS A 73 -21.23 -4.93 -3.07
N ASP A 74 -21.91 -3.79 -2.99
CA ASP A 74 -23.19 -3.64 -2.29
C ASP A 74 -24.14 -2.88 -3.22
N GLY A 75 -25.07 -3.60 -3.83
CA GLY A 75 -25.93 -3.05 -4.87
C GLY A 75 -25.12 -2.56 -6.06
N ARG A 76 -25.28 -1.27 -6.39
CA ARG A 76 -24.53 -0.61 -7.47
C ARG A 76 -23.20 -0.03 -7.04
N CYS A 77 -22.92 -0.05 -5.73
CA CYS A 77 -21.73 0.55 -5.16
C CYS A 77 -20.65 -0.50 -4.95
N ARG A 78 -19.43 -0.12 -5.27
CA ARG A 78 -18.24 -0.90 -4.93
C ARG A 78 -17.54 -0.18 -3.78
N TRP A 79 -17.51 -0.83 -2.62
CA TRP A 79 -16.84 -0.33 -1.44
C TRP A 79 -15.40 -0.81 -1.40
N ASN A 80 -14.50 0.09 -1.06
CA ASN A 80 -13.08 -0.17 -0.95
C ASN A 80 -12.64 -0.03 0.49
N TYR A 81 -11.91 -1.02 0.97
CA TYR A 81 -11.40 -1.10 2.35
C TYR A 81 -9.88 -1.21 2.30
N LEU A 82 -9.21 -0.49 3.18
CA LEU A 82 -7.77 -0.62 3.33
C LEU A 82 -7.43 -1.91 4.07
N ASP A 83 -6.51 -2.69 3.53
CA ASP A 83 -5.87 -3.79 4.22
C ASP A 83 -4.39 -3.48 4.39
N VAL A 84 -3.96 -3.25 5.63
CA VAL A 84 -2.57 -2.91 5.94
C VAL A 84 -1.67 -4.14 6.12
N ALA A 85 -2.23 -5.35 6.09
CA ALA A 85 -1.45 -6.58 6.34
C ALA A 85 -0.23 -6.72 5.43
N PRO A 86 -0.29 -6.40 4.12
CA PRO A 86 0.91 -6.49 3.27
C PRO A 86 2.01 -5.52 3.70
N ILE A 87 1.65 -4.31 4.13
CA ILE A 87 2.62 -3.32 4.61
C ILE A 87 3.21 -3.77 5.93
N GLN A 88 2.40 -4.33 6.81
CA GLN A 88 2.87 -4.83 8.10
C GLN A 88 3.88 -5.98 7.93
N ARG A 89 3.64 -6.90 6.99
CA ARG A 89 4.60 -7.98 6.70
C ARG A 89 5.95 -7.43 6.25
N ILE A 90 5.96 -6.39 5.42
CA ILE A 90 7.19 -5.73 4.98
C ILE A 90 7.87 -5.05 6.16
N HIS A 91 7.12 -4.34 6.99
CA HIS A 91 7.62 -3.72 8.21
C HIS A 91 8.27 -4.75 9.13
N GLU A 92 7.62 -5.87 9.41
CA GLU A 92 8.14 -6.93 10.25
C GLU A 92 9.44 -7.51 9.70
N ARG A 93 9.55 -7.61 8.39
CA ARG A 93 10.73 -8.18 7.75
C ARG A 93 11.99 -7.35 8.01
N TRP A 94 11.89 -6.03 8.02
CA TRP A 94 13.08 -5.17 8.09
C TRP A 94 13.15 -4.30 9.32
N ILE A 95 12.07 -4.06 10.01
CA ILE A 95 12.04 -3.10 11.12
C ILE A 95 11.82 -3.80 12.45
N SER A 96 10.88 -4.72 12.55
CA SER A 96 10.57 -5.37 13.83
C SER A 96 11.66 -6.34 14.30
N THR A 97 12.56 -6.77 13.41
CA THR A 97 13.75 -7.54 13.79
C THR A 97 14.75 -6.70 14.58
N TYR A 98 14.65 -5.37 14.49
CA TYR A 98 15.46 -4.44 15.27
C TYR A 98 14.66 -4.02 16.48
N ALA A 99 15.12 -4.42 17.68
CA ALA A 99 14.51 -3.96 18.92
C ALA A 99 14.66 -2.44 19.07
N ALA A 100 13.80 -1.82 19.87
CA ALA A 100 13.86 -0.39 20.13
C ALA A 100 15.27 0.13 20.55
N PRO A 101 16.07 -0.61 21.35
CA PRO A 101 17.45 -0.20 21.64
C PRO A 101 18.33 -0.08 20.40
N SER A 102 18.16 -0.96 19.42
CA SER A 102 18.92 -0.89 18.16
C SER A 102 18.54 0.32 17.34
N ALA A 103 17.26 0.67 17.29
CA ALA A 103 16.79 1.89 16.63
C ALA A 103 17.37 3.14 17.28
N SER A 104 17.43 3.21 18.62
CA SER A 104 18.07 4.28 19.36
C SER A 104 19.58 4.39 19.06
N LEU A 105 20.26 3.25 18.99
CA LEU A 105 21.69 3.21 18.67
C LEU A 105 21.94 3.75 17.25
N LEU A 106 21.13 3.37 16.28
CA LEU A 106 21.23 3.88 14.92
C LEU A 106 20.95 5.38 14.86
N GLY A 107 20.01 5.87 15.65
CA GLY A 107 19.73 7.30 15.77
C GLY A 107 20.93 8.07 16.31
N ARG A 108 21.63 7.53 17.32
CA ARG A 108 22.85 8.14 17.87
C ARG A 108 23.97 8.13 16.83
N LEU A 109 24.17 7.04 16.13
CA LEU A 109 25.17 6.95 15.08
C LEU A 109 24.94 7.99 13.99
N LYS A 110 23.69 8.13 13.56
CA LYS A 110 23.30 9.12 12.57
C LYS A 110 23.59 10.55 13.05
N ALA A 111 23.26 10.85 14.30
CA ALA A 111 23.53 12.15 14.91
C ALA A 111 25.04 12.44 14.96
N ASP A 112 25.86 11.44 15.36
CA ASP A 112 27.30 11.57 15.41
C ASP A 112 27.91 11.83 14.02
N LEU A 113 27.40 11.15 13.00
CA LEU A 113 27.84 11.35 11.62
C LEU A 113 27.47 12.74 11.10
N GLU A 114 26.31 13.26 11.45
CA GLU A 114 25.89 14.62 11.09
C GLU A 114 26.78 15.69 11.73
N VAL A 115 27.22 15.50 12.98
CA VAL A 115 28.12 16.40 13.67
C VAL A 115 29.52 16.42 13.05
N THR A 116 29.99 15.28 12.54
CA THR A 116 31.33 15.17 11.93
C THR A 116 31.38 15.64 10.47
N GLN A 117 30.28 16.01 9.86
CA GLN A 117 30.19 16.52 8.48
C GLN A 117 30.32 18.03 8.36
N VAL A 118 30.91 18.68 9.32
CA VAL A 118 31.16 20.13 9.26
C VAL A 118 32.34 20.45 8.34
#